data_25ab884d713b888402875d158a71e5e4
#
_entry.id   25ab884d713b888402875d158a71e5e4
#
_cell.length_a   1.000
_cell.length_b   1.000
_cell.length_c   1.000
_cell.angle_alpha   90.00
_cell.angle_beta   90.00
_cell.angle_gamma   90.00
#
_symmetry.space_group_name_H-M   'P 1'
#
loop_
_entity.id
_entity.type
_entity.pdbx_description
1 polymer ?
#
loop_
_entity_poly.entity_id
_entity_poly.type
_entity_poly.pdbx_seq_one_letter_code
_entity_poly.pdbx_strand_id
1 'polypeptide(L)'
;IATGASISAEEIRKIAAYVTESHQIIQGLQRHGIEVDEYLDAVQDGRYPTAQIFVRNPDGTVTKKFVYSAAEQSAFIEEVEKTLPQIVDDTTPENDGNGEPKPHGLHPSIDITTIFEAESCLELGNRIREGGYDPSILFRGQTPVFRIKEGDDEIQVNSLTELFEEIKKNGRQGLQIQRYKGLGEMDAQQLWETTLD
;
A
#
# COMPACT_ATOMS: atom_id res chain seq x y z
N ILE A 1 10.79 -11.31 -17.73
CA ILE A 1 12.25 -11.20 -18.03
C ILE A 1 12.75 -12.62 -18.29
N ALA A 2 12.57 -13.07 -19.51
CA ALA A 2 12.79 -14.49 -19.86
C ALA A 2 14.18 -14.77 -20.47
N THR A 3 15.23 -14.03 -20.14
CA THR A 3 16.46 -14.13 -20.94
C THR A 3 17.77 -14.18 -20.16
N GLY A 4 17.77 -14.65 -18.92
CA GLY A 4 19.06 -14.86 -18.23
C GLY A 4 19.95 -13.62 -18.08
N ALA A 5 19.37 -12.42 -18.24
CA ALA A 5 20.07 -11.16 -18.04
C ALA A 5 20.37 -10.98 -16.54
N SER A 6 21.60 -10.64 -16.21
CA SER A 6 21.98 -10.30 -14.85
C SER A 6 21.49 -8.89 -14.50
N ILE A 7 20.97 -8.73 -13.26
CA ILE A 7 20.52 -7.45 -12.74
C ILE A 7 21.74 -6.64 -12.31
N SER A 8 21.87 -5.42 -12.78
CA SER A 8 22.94 -4.50 -12.43
C SER A 8 22.75 -3.91 -11.02
N ALA A 9 23.83 -3.39 -10.44
CA ALA A 9 23.75 -2.71 -9.13
C ALA A 9 22.84 -1.45 -9.18
N GLU A 10 22.70 -0.81 -10.36
CA GLU A 10 21.80 0.33 -10.52
C GLU A 10 20.34 -0.13 -10.52
N GLU A 11 20.02 -1.23 -11.19
CA GLU A 11 18.68 -1.83 -11.17
C GLU A 11 18.30 -2.29 -9.78
N ILE A 12 19.23 -2.89 -9.01
CA ILE A 12 18.99 -3.25 -7.61
C ILE A 12 18.62 -2.01 -6.77
N ARG A 13 19.31 -0.88 -6.98
CA ARG A 13 18.95 0.37 -6.27
C ARG A 13 17.55 0.86 -6.64
N LYS A 14 17.15 0.78 -7.92
CA LYS A 14 15.80 1.13 -8.35
C LYS A 14 14.75 0.22 -7.71
N ILE A 15 14.99 -1.09 -7.70
CA ILE A 15 14.11 -2.06 -7.03
C ILE A 15 13.99 -1.76 -5.54
N ALA A 16 15.11 -1.48 -4.86
CA ALA A 16 15.11 -1.11 -3.46
C ALA A 16 14.26 0.15 -3.19
N ALA A 17 14.33 1.15 -4.06
CA ALA A 17 13.50 2.34 -3.98
C ALA A 17 12.01 2.02 -4.14
N TYR A 18 11.63 1.20 -5.13
CA TYR A 18 10.25 0.76 -5.34
C TYR A 18 9.69 0.03 -4.12
N VAL A 19 10.45 -0.93 -3.57
CA VAL A 19 10.04 -1.70 -2.38
C VAL A 19 9.92 -0.80 -1.15
N THR A 20 10.85 0.13 -0.96
CA THR A 20 10.79 1.05 0.19
C THR A 20 9.55 1.95 0.12
N GLU A 21 9.26 2.51 -1.04
CA GLU A 21 8.09 3.36 -1.25
C GLU A 21 6.78 2.57 -1.12
N SER A 22 6.74 1.36 -1.66
CA SER A 22 5.57 0.49 -1.51
C SER A 22 5.26 0.16 -0.05
N HIS A 23 6.27 -0.02 0.81
CA HIS A 23 6.06 -0.19 2.24
C HIS A 23 5.43 1.03 2.91
N GLN A 24 5.78 2.25 2.48
CA GLN A 24 5.15 3.48 2.98
C GLN A 24 3.68 3.57 2.57
N ILE A 25 3.38 3.22 1.33
CA ILE A 25 2.01 3.15 0.81
C ILE A 25 1.19 2.12 1.61
N ILE A 26 1.73 0.91 1.80
CA ILE A 26 1.08 -0.14 2.60
C ILE A 26 0.76 0.34 4.02
N GLN A 27 1.72 0.98 4.67
CA GLN A 27 1.52 1.53 6.01
C GLN A 27 0.45 2.63 6.02
N GLY A 28 0.33 3.41 4.95
CA GLY A 28 -0.75 4.37 4.76
C GLY A 28 -2.12 3.68 4.69
N LEU A 29 -2.27 2.71 3.79
CA LEU A 29 -3.50 1.93 3.64
C LEU A 29 -3.92 1.27 4.97
N GLN A 30 -2.99 0.61 5.65
CA GLN A 30 -3.25 -0.07 6.93
C GLN A 30 -3.69 0.89 8.02
N ARG A 31 -3.13 2.11 8.09
CA ARG A 31 -3.56 3.14 9.06
C ARG A 31 -5.00 3.56 8.85
N HIS A 32 -5.50 3.49 7.63
CA HIS A 32 -6.90 3.77 7.28
C HIS A 32 -7.80 2.53 7.37
N GLY A 33 -7.28 1.40 7.85
CA GLY A 33 -8.03 0.15 7.98
C GLY A 33 -8.32 -0.53 6.64
N ILE A 34 -7.54 -0.23 5.60
CA ILE A 34 -7.68 -0.85 4.28
C ILE A 34 -6.88 -2.15 4.27
N GLU A 35 -7.55 -3.25 3.95
CA GLU A 35 -6.90 -4.54 3.73
C GLU A 35 -6.12 -4.52 2.41
N VAL A 36 -4.79 -4.63 2.51
CA VAL A 36 -3.88 -4.43 1.37
C VAL A 36 -4.16 -5.41 0.24
N ASP A 37 -4.41 -6.67 0.58
CA ASP A 37 -4.68 -7.72 -0.39
C ASP A 37 -5.94 -7.45 -1.18
N GLU A 38 -7.03 -7.06 -0.50
CA GLU A 38 -8.29 -6.69 -1.14
C GLU A 38 -8.16 -5.43 -2.00
N TYR A 39 -7.36 -4.47 -1.53
CA TYR A 39 -7.09 -3.25 -2.28
C TYR A 39 -6.34 -3.54 -3.60
N LEU A 40 -5.31 -4.38 -3.55
CA LEU A 40 -4.54 -4.77 -4.73
C LEU A 40 -5.38 -5.61 -5.71
N ASP A 41 -6.23 -6.49 -5.19
CA ASP A 41 -7.16 -7.29 -6.00
C ASP A 41 -8.24 -6.42 -6.67
N ALA A 42 -8.56 -5.26 -6.08
CA ALA A 42 -9.49 -4.30 -6.64
C ALA A 42 -8.89 -3.40 -7.74
N VAL A 43 -7.58 -3.46 -8.01
CA VAL A 43 -6.97 -2.68 -9.10
C VAL A 43 -7.50 -3.15 -10.45
N GLN A 44 -8.07 -2.25 -11.24
CA GLN A 44 -8.67 -2.54 -12.55
C GLN A 44 -8.03 -1.69 -13.64
N ASP A 45 -7.44 -2.35 -14.63
CA ASP A 45 -6.81 -1.67 -15.79
C ASP A 45 -5.82 -0.56 -15.39
N GLY A 46 -5.08 -0.78 -14.30
CA GLY A 46 -4.13 0.19 -13.75
C GLY A 46 -4.77 1.37 -13.01
N ARG A 47 -6.08 1.35 -12.78
CA ARG A 47 -6.78 2.29 -11.90
C ARG A 47 -6.82 1.76 -10.48
N TYR A 48 -6.46 2.59 -9.54
CA TYR A 48 -6.45 2.29 -8.12
C TYR A 48 -7.70 2.88 -7.45
N PRO A 49 -8.34 2.16 -6.53
CA PRO A 49 -9.49 2.69 -5.79
C PRO A 49 -9.13 3.96 -5.02
N THR A 50 -10.02 4.96 -5.05
CA THR A 50 -9.86 6.25 -4.36
C THR A 50 -10.66 6.34 -3.07
N ALA A 51 -11.63 5.46 -2.88
CA ALA A 51 -12.33 5.31 -1.61
C ALA A 51 -12.87 3.89 -1.43
N GLN A 52 -13.11 3.54 -0.17
CA GLN A 52 -13.81 2.34 0.27
C GLN A 52 -15.08 2.74 0.99
N ILE A 53 -16.22 2.16 0.60
CA ILE A 53 -17.53 2.43 1.16
C ILE A 53 -18.03 1.19 1.88
N PHE A 54 -18.47 1.38 3.12
CA PHE A 54 -19.15 0.38 3.92
C PHE A 54 -20.63 0.77 4.09
N VAL A 55 -21.52 -0.16 3.85
CA VAL A 55 -22.94 0.01 4.03
C VAL A 55 -23.45 -1.04 4.99
N ARG A 56 -24.04 -0.60 6.11
CA ARG A 56 -24.72 -1.49 7.05
C ARG A 56 -26.16 -1.66 6.57
N ASN A 57 -26.48 -2.85 6.04
CA ASN A 57 -27.80 -3.16 5.53
C ASN A 57 -28.79 -3.40 6.68
N PRO A 58 -30.11 -3.24 6.43
CA PRO A 58 -31.16 -3.46 7.44
C PRO A 58 -31.20 -4.90 7.97
N ASP A 59 -30.71 -5.86 7.21
CA ASP A 59 -30.62 -7.27 7.59
C ASP A 59 -29.40 -7.59 8.51
N GLY A 60 -28.60 -6.57 8.85
CA GLY A 60 -27.41 -6.68 9.66
C GLY A 60 -26.15 -7.07 8.88
N THR A 61 -26.24 -7.27 7.57
CA THR A 61 -25.06 -7.51 6.73
C THR A 61 -24.32 -6.20 6.44
N VAL A 62 -23.01 -6.31 6.12
CA VAL A 62 -22.19 -5.18 5.70
C VAL A 62 -21.77 -5.38 4.26
N THR A 63 -22.16 -4.44 3.40
CA THR A 63 -21.65 -4.36 2.03
C THR A 63 -20.42 -3.49 1.99
N LYS A 64 -19.37 -3.98 1.34
CA LYS A 64 -18.09 -3.28 1.16
C LYS A 64 -17.87 -3.07 -0.33
N LYS A 65 -17.54 -1.86 -0.74
CA LYS A 65 -17.28 -1.51 -2.14
C LYS A 65 -16.12 -0.54 -2.28
N PHE A 66 -15.23 -0.83 -3.20
CA PHE A 66 -14.25 0.12 -3.68
C PHE A 66 -14.80 0.94 -4.85
N VAL A 67 -14.46 2.23 -4.89
CA VAL A 67 -14.82 3.16 -5.96
C VAL A 67 -13.58 3.90 -6.45
N TYR A 68 -13.59 4.30 -7.73
CA TYR A 68 -12.39 4.80 -8.43
C TYR A 68 -12.49 6.28 -8.78
N SER A 69 -13.62 6.92 -8.47
CA SER A 69 -13.84 8.36 -8.71
C SER A 69 -14.95 8.90 -7.82
N ALA A 70 -14.95 10.23 -7.65
CA ALA A 70 -16.03 10.91 -6.94
C ALA A 70 -17.41 10.69 -7.61
N ALA A 71 -17.44 10.56 -8.94
CA ALA A 71 -18.68 10.29 -9.67
C ALA A 71 -19.23 8.88 -9.35
N GLU A 72 -18.37 7.85 -9.34
CA GLU A 72 -18.75 6.49 -8.95
C GLU A 72 -19.20 6.44 -7.47
N GLN A 73 -18.49 7.17 -6.60
CA GLN A 73 -18.85 7.28 -5.19
C GLN A 73 -20.25 7.87 -5.03
N SER A 74 -20.53 9.01 -5.66
CA SER A 74 -21.84 9.67 -5.57
C SER A 74 -22.96 8.81 -6.13
N ALA A 75 -22.74 8.18 -7.29
CA ALA A 75 -23.72 7.28 -7.90
C ALA A 75 -24.06 6.08 -7.01
N PHE A 76 -23.04 5.48 -6.38
CA PHE A 76 -23.25 4.35 -5.49
C PHE A 76 -23.99 4.76 -4.20
N ILE A 77 -23.63 5.90 -3.61
CA ILE A 77 -24.32 6.43 -2.43
C ILE A 77 -25.80 6.68 -2.76
N GLU A 78 -26.09 7.33 -3.88
CA GLU A 78 -27.48 7.61 -4.31
C GLU A 78 -28.28 6.32 -4.53
N GLU A 79 -27.66 5.27 -5.10
CA GLU A 79 -28.29 3.97 -5.28
C GLU A 79 -28.62 3.32 -3.92
N VAL A 80 -27.67 3.33 -3.01
CA VAL A 80 -27.80 2.70 -1.68
C VAL A 80 -28.81 3.44 -0.82
N GLU A 81 -28.81 4.77 -0.82
CA GLU A 81 -29.77 5.58 -0.04
C GLU A 81 -31.22 5.31 -0.43
N LYS A 82 -31.50 4.94 -1.69
CA LYS A 82 -32.84 4.52 -2.13
C LYS A 82 -33.31 3.20 -1.51
N THR A 83 -32.37 2.36 -1.09
CA THR A 83 -32.65 1.04 -0.51
C THR A 83 -32.67 1.03 1.01
N LEU A 84 -32.05 2.03 1.64
CA LEU A 84 -32.00 2.16 3.09
C LEU A 84 -33.32 2.72 3.64
N PRO A 85 -33.70 2.33 4.87
CA PRO A 85 -34.86 2.90 5.53
C PRO A 85 -34.70 4.43 5.64
N GLN A 86 -35.73 5.16 5.25
CA GLN A 86 -35.73 6.62 5.45
C GLN A 86 -35.63 6.90 6.95
N ILE A 87 -34.63 7.67 7.34
CA ILE A 87 -34.54 8.17 8.71
C ILE A 87 -35.59 9.26 8.82
N VAL A 88 -36.69 8.92 9.48
CA VAL A 88 -37.64 9.96 9.94
C VAL A 88 -36.94 10.61 11.14
N ASP A 89 -36.21 11.67 10.86
CA ASP A 89 -35.64 12.51 11.92
C ASP A 89 -36.82 13.23 12.57
N ASP A 90 -37.20 12.77 13.75
CA ASP A 90 -38.28 13.39 14.55
C ASP A 90 -37.81 14.74 15.16
N THR A 91 -36.60 15.17 14.84
CA THR A 91 -36.10 16.50 15.10
C THR A 91 -36.58 17.41 13.97
N THR A 92 -37.55 18.28 14.31
CA THR A 92 -37.97 19.42 13.51
C THR A 92 -36.77 20.02 12.77
N PRO A 93 -36.88 20.24 11.43
CA PRO A 93 -35.79 20.87 10.68
C PRO A 93 -35.50 22.23 11.32
N GLU A 94 -34.35 22.34 12.00
CA GLU A 94 -33.82 23.65 12.34
C GLU A 94 -33.54 24.37 11.04
N ASN A 95 -34.51 25.19 10.67
CA ASN A 95 -34.44 26.13 9.57
C ASN A 95 -33.38 27.16 9.96
N ASP A 96 -32.30 27.29 9.20
CA ASP A 96 -31.27 28.32 9.40
C ASP A 96 -31.80 29.74 9.09
N GLY A 97 -32.99 30.06 9.38
CA GLY A 97 -33.57 31.39 9.23
C GLY A 97 -33.63 31.94 7.79
N ASN A 98 -33.00 31.26 6.80
CA ASN A 98 -32.97 31.66 5.40
C ASN A 98 -33.78 30.74 4.47
N GLY A 99 -34.39 29.68 4.98
CA GLY A 99 -35.33 28.85 4.20
C GLY A 99 -34.68 27.87 3.23
N GLU A 100 -33.34 27.73 3.22
CA GLU A 100 -32.68 26.73 2.40
C GLU A 100 -32.54 25.40 3.17
N PRO A 101 -32.89 24.24 2.52
CA PRO A 101 -32.69 22.95 3.15
C PRO A 101 -31.17 22.70 3.36
N LYS A 102 -30.76 22.45 4.61
CA LYS A 102 -29.40 21.97 4.85
C LYS A 102 -29.13 20.73 3.99
N PRO A 103 -27.95 20.62 3.36
CA PRO A 103 -27.62 19.42 2.61
C PRO A 103 -27.79 18.21 3.54
N HIS A 104 -28.60 17.24 3.14
CA HIS A 104 -28.76 15.99 3.87
C HIS A 104 -27.37 15.38 4.07
N GLY A 105 -26.95 15.20 5.33
CA GLY A 105 -25.73 14.48 5.66
C GLY A 105 -25.83 13.05 5.12
N LEU A 106 -24.67 12.44 4.93
CA LEU A 106 -24.59 11.03 4.54
C LEU A 106 -25.41 10.15 5.50
N HIS A 107 -26.13 9.16 4.96
CA HIS A 107 -26.91 8.24 5.80
C HIS A 107 -26.04 7.57 6.84
N PRO A 108 -26.42 7.48 8.15
CA PRO A 108 -25.59 6.94 9.23
C PRO A 108 -25.16 5.47 9.03
N SER A 109 -25.83 4.73 8.15
CA SER A 109 -25.45 3.37 7.78
C SER A 109 -24.35 3.33 6.73
N ILE A 110 -23.93 4.46 6.19
CA ILE A 110 -22.89 4.55 5.16
C ILE A 110 -21.65 5.16 5.81
N ASP A 111 -20.54 4.47 5.68
CA ASP A 111 -19.21 4.94 6.11
C ASP A 111 -18.26 4.97 4.90
N ILE A 112 -17.48 6.03 4.76
CA ILE A 112 -16.60 6.25 3.62
C ILE A 112 -15.19 6.48 4.12
N THR A 113 -14.28 5.63 3.68
CA THR A 113 -12.85 5.81 3.90
C THR A 113 -12.20 6.28 2.61
N THR A 114 -11.72 7.52 2.58
CA THR A 114 -10.94 8.05 1.46
C THR A 114 -9.55 7.43 1.45
N ILE A 115 -9.08 7.03 0.27
CA ILE A 115 -7.77 6.40 0.07
C ILE A 115 -6.86 7.41 -0.63
N PHE A 116 -6.01 8.07 0.15
CA PHE A 116 -5.08 9.10 -0.34
C PHE A 116 -3.90 8.50 -1.09
N GLU A 117 -3.61 7.23 -0.84
CA GLU A 117 -2.48 6.49 -1.42
C GLU A 117 -2.69 6.10 -2.90
N ALA A 118 -3.89 6.27 -3.43
CA ALA A 118 -4.23 5.85 -4.81
C ALA A 118 -3.34 6.52 -5.87
N GLU A 119 -3.05 7.81 -5.73
CA GLU A 119 -2.16 8.54 -6.63
C GLU A 119 -0.72 8.03 -6.54
N SER A 120 -0.20 7.85 -5.32
CA SER A 120 1.14 7.30 -5.10
C SER A 120 1.27 5.86 -5.63
N CYS A 121 0.21 5.04 -5.50
CA CYS A 121 0.18 3.71 -6.12
C CYS A 121 0.27 3.78 -7.64
N LEU A 122 -0.46 4.70 -8.26
CA LEU A 122 -0.44 4.89 -9.72
C LEU A 122 0.94 5.34 -10.20
N GLU A 123 1.54 6.33 -9.55
CA GLU A 123 2.87 6.84 -9.88
C GLU A 123 3.95 5.76 -9.71
N LEU A 124 3.93 5.02 -8.61
CA LEU A 124 4.85 3.90 -8.38
C LEU A 124 4.67 2.82 -9.44
N GLY A 125 3.43 2.45 -9.76
CA GLY A 125 3.12 1.48 -10.80
C GLY A 125 3.65 1.89 -12.18
N ASN A 126 3.55 3.17 -12.53
CA ASN A 126 4.09 3.70 -13.79
C ASN A 126 5.62 3.63 -13.81
N ARG A 127 6.31 4.03 -12.75
CA ARG A 127 7.77 3.94 -12.68
C ARG A 127 8.30 2.50 -12.74
N ILE A 128 7.57 1.55 -12.15
CA ILE A 128 7.89 0.13 -12.24
C ILE A 128 7.79 -0.34 -13.71
N ARG A 129 6.73 0.06 -14.44
CA ARG A 129 6.57 -0.24 -15.86
C ARG A 129 7.69 0.39 -16.72
N GLU A 130 8.04 1.64 -16.47
CA GLU A 130 9.16 2.33 -17.12
C GLU A 130 10.49 1.62 -16.84
N GLY A 131 10.65 1.03 -15.66
CA GLY A 131 11.77 0.16 -15.31
C GLY A 131 11.77 -1.21 -16.00
N GLY A 132 10.73 -1.52 -16.81
CA GLY A 132 10.61 -2.77 -17.55
C GLY A 132 10.00 -3.93 -16.74
N TYR A 133 9.37 -3.63 -15.62
CA TYR A 133 8.73 -4.62 -14.75
C TYR A 133 7.20 -4.49 -14.79
N ASP A 134 6.50 -5.59 -14.54
CA ASP A 134 5.07 -5.57 -14.29
C ASP A 134 4.82 -5.17 -12.82
N PRO A 135 4.01 -4.13 -12.53
CA PRO A 135 3.69 -3.74 -11.16
C PRO A 135 3.09 -4.86 -10.31
N SER A 136 2.41 -5.84 -10.91
CA SER A 136 1.83 -6.97 -10.20
C SER A 136 2.86 -7.84 -9.48
N ILE A 137 4.11 -7.86 -9.94
CA ILE A 137 5.20 -8.60 -9.30
C ILE A 137 5.82 -7.88 -8.10
N LEU A 138 5.35 -6.67 -7.76
CA LEU A 138 5.91 -5.91 -6.64
C LEU A 138 5.77 -6.68 -5.31
N PHE A 139 4.60 -7.24 -5.04
CA PHE A 139 4.29 -7.95 -3.80
C PHE A 139 4.09 -9.45 -3.99
N ARG A 140 3.53 -9.87 -5.13
CA ARG A 140 3.14 -11.25 -5.39
C ARG A 140 3.47 -11.63 -6.82
N GLY A 141 4.17 -12.73 -7.00
CA GLY A 141 4.32 -13.40 -8.28
C GLY A 141 3.74 -14.81 -8.19
N GLN A 142 2.99 -15.24 -9.20
CA GLN A 142 2.49 -16.61 -9.28
C GLN A 142 3.56 -17.58 -9.76
N THR A 143 4.60 -17.06 -10.40
CA THR A 143 5.71 -17.85 -10.95
C THR A 143 7.04 -17.17 -10.58
N PRO A 144 8.14 -17.94 -10.48
CA PRO A 144 9.46 -17.36 -10.27
C PRO A 144 9.82 -16.35 -11.36
N VAL A 145 10.10 -15.11 -10.94
CA VAL A 145 10.45 -13.99 -11.83
C VAL A 145 11.96 -13.75 -11.83
N PHE A 146 12.61 -14.03 -10.69
CA PHE A 146 14.04 -13.83 -10.53
C PHE A 146 14.71 -15.07 -9.99
N ARG A 147 16.01 -15.16 -10.27
CA ARG A 147 16.91 -16.20 -9.79
C ARG A 147 18.11 -15.53 -9.17
N ILE A 148 18.39 -15.85 -7.92
CA ILE A 148 19.60 -15.42 -7.21
C ILE A 148 20.56 -16.60 -7.18
N LYS A 149 21.79 -16.39 -7.62
CA LYS A 149 22.83 -17.40 -7.58
C LYS A 149 23.94 -16.96 -6.64
N GLU A 150 24.24 -17.80 -5.65
CA GLU A 150 25.32 -17.61 -4.70
C GLU A 150 26.18 -18.87 -4.64
N GLY A 151 27.35 -18.84 -5.29
CA GLY A 151 28.17 -20.04 -5.47
C GLY A 151 27.45 -21.13 -6.28
N ASP A 152 27.24 -22.29 -5.64
CA ASP A 152 26.47 -23.40 -6.23
C ASP A 152 25.00 -23.40 -5.86
N ASP A 153 24.59 -22.54 -4.93
CA ASP A 153 23.20 -22.42 -4.50
C ASP A 153 22.40 -21.50 -5.44
N GLU A 154 21.14 -21.87 -5.66
CA GLU A 154 20.20 -21.13 -6.51
C GLU A 154 18.87 -20.93 -5.77
N ILE A 155 18.47 -19.67 -5.58
CA ILE A 155 17.21 -19.28 -4.95
C ILE A 155 16.31 -18.66 -6.02
N GLN A 156 15.08 -19.16 -6.11
CA GLN A 156 14.05 -18.57 -6.97
C GLN A 156 13.14 -17.68 -6.13
N VAL A 157 12.85 -16.47 -6.62
CA VAL A 157 11.98 -15.50 -5.96
C VAL A 157 10.89 -15.03 -6.92
N ASN A 158 9.70 -14.79 -6.38
CA ASN A 158 8.49 -14.56 -7.17
C ASN A 158 8.10 -13.08 -7.24
N SER A 159 8.72 -12.22 -6.44
CA SER A 159 8.37 -10.79 -6.37
C SER A 159 9.60 -9.90 -6.20
N LEU A 160 9.42 -8.60 -6.45
CA LEU A 160 10.46 -7.60 -6.19
C LEU A 160 10.74 -7.46 -4.69
N THR A 161 9.72 -7.62 -3.86
CA THR A 161 9.86 -7.59 -2.39
C THR A 161 10.69 -8.76 -1.90
N GLU A 162 10.40 -9.99 -2.34
CA GLU A 162 11.21 -11.19 -2.01
C GLU A 162 12.66 -11.03 -2.47
N LEU A 163 12.86 -10.54 -3.71
CA LEU A 163 14.19 -10.26 -4.23
C LEU A 163 14.98 -9.32 -3.32
N PHE A 164 14.33 -8.22 -2.88
CA PHE A 164 14.97 -7.24 -2.02
C PHE A 164 15.31 -7.81 -0.63
N GLU A 165 14.41 -8.59 -0.03
CA GLU A 165 14.66 -9.22 1.27
C GLU A 165 15.81 -10.25 1.21
N GLU A 166 15.90 -11.05 0.14
CA GLU A 166 17.02 -11.97 -0.03
C GLU A 166 18.35 -11.22 -0.26
N ILE A 167 18.36 -10.12 -1.02
CA ILE A 167 19.56 -9.27 -1.16
C ILE A 167 19.98 -8.68 0.19
N LYS A 168 19.03 -8.21 1.01
CA LYS A 168 19.33 -7.69 2.36
C LYS A 168 19.90 -8.76 3.27
N LYS A 169 19.35 -9.97 3.21
CA LYS A 169 19.81 -11.11 4.01
C LYS A 169 21.25 -11.48 3.64
N ASN A 170 21.55 -11.58 2.35
CA ASN A 170 22.91 -11.90 1.86
C ASN A 170 23.89 -10.76 2.18
N GLY A 171 23.48 -9.50 2.05
CA GLY A 171 24.27 -8.35 2.46
C GLY A 171 24.58 -8.31 3.96
N ARG A 172 23.70 -8.86 4.80
CA ARG A 172 23.92 -8.97 6.25
C ARG A 172 24.87 -10.09 6.66
N GLN A 173 25.01 -11.13 5.87
CA GLN A 173 25.90 -12.25 6.18
C GLN A 173 27.38 -11.85 6.19
N GLY A 174 27.75 -10.76 5.50
CA GLY A 174 29.10 -10.19 5.52
C GLY A 174 29.32 -9.07 6.55
N LEU A 175 28.29 -8.65 7.30
CA LEU A 175 28.33 -7.55 8.26
C LEU A 175 28.38 -8.11 9.69
N GLN A 176 29.52 -7.95 10.37
CA GLN A 176 29.59 -8.12 11.82
C GLN A 176 29.08 -6.83 12.48
N ILE A 177 27.84 -6.87 13.00
CA ILE A 177 27.29 -5.72 13.76
C ILE A 177 27.60 -5.97 15.23
N GLN A 178 28.52 -5.18 15.80
CA GLN A 178 28.82 -5.14 17.23
C GLN A 178 28.03 -3.99 17.86
N ARG A 179 27.24 -4.29 18.90
CA ARG A 179 26.54 -3.29 19.70
C ARG A 179 27.26 -3.08 21.02
N TYR A 180 27.79 -1.89 21.24
CA TYR A 180 28.39 -1.50 22.51
C TYR A 180 27.33 -0.83 23.41
N LYS A 181 27.32 -1.20 24.69
CA LYS A 181 26.42 -0.57 25.68
C LYS A 181 27.02 0.71 26.27
N GLY A 182 28.31 0.93 26.09
CA GLY A 182 29.01 2.13 26.50
C GLY A 182 30.46 2.15 26.02
N LEU A 183 31.08 3.33 26.06
CA LEU A 183 32.46 3.54 25.60
C LEU A 183 33.49 2.67 26.33
N GLY A 184 33.21 2.25 27.56
CA GLY A 184 34.11 1.36 28.34
C GLY A 184 34.20 -0.09 27.85
N GLU A 185 33.34 -0.50 26.91
CA GLU A 185 33.36 -1.84 26.30
C GLU A 185 34.13 -1.87 24.98
N MET A 186 34.62 -0.71 24.53
CA MET A 186 35.40 -0.56 23.30
C MET A 186 36.90 -0.60 23.61
N ASP A 187 37.67 -1.29 22.80
CA ASP A 187 39.11 -1.16 22.85
C ASP A 187 39.60 0.19 22.25
N ALA A 188 40.88 0.51 22.46
CA ALA A 188 41.43 1.80 22.06
C ALA A 188 41.38 2.04 20.53
N GLN A 189 41.47 0.98 19.72
CA GLN A 189 41.41 1.08 18.26
C GLN A 189 39.97 1.30 17.77
N GLN A 190 39.01 0.61 18.35
CA GLN A 190 37.59 0.77 18.05
C GLN A 190 37.08 2.15 18.46
N LEU A 191 37.59 2.67 19.60
CA LEU A 191 37.25 4.03 20.05
C LEU A 191 37.81 5.08 19.08
N TRP A 192 39.03 4.90 18.59
CA TRP A 192 39.63 5.79 17.60
C TRP A 192 38.81 5.82 16.30
N GLU A 193 38.46 4.66 15.73
CA GLU A 193 37.71 4.55 14.47
C GLU A 193 36.31 5.13 14.53
N THR A 194 35.68 5.20 15.70
CA THR A 194 34.30 5.66 15.88
C THR A 194 34.15 7.10 16.36
N THR A 195 35.21 7.73 16.90
CA THR A 195 35.11 9.04 17.54
C THR A 195 36.03 10.12 16.96
N LEU A 196 37.02 9.77 16.13
CA LEU A 196 38.07 10.68 15.67
C LEU A 196 38.24 10.77 14.14
N ASP A 197 37.29 10.21 13.35
CA ASP A 197 37.27 10.40 11.90
C ASP A 197 36.41 11.60 11.49
#